data_01159c1023a61fbf51f62a2aeb30a9f3
#
_entry.id   01159c1023a61fbf51f62a2aeb30a9f3
#
_cell.length_a   1.000
_cell.length_b   1.000
_cell.length_c   1.000
_cell.angle_alpha   90.00
_cell.angle_beta   90.00
_cell.angle_gamma   90.00
#
_symmetry.space_group_name_H-M   'P 1'
#
loop_
_entity.id
_entity.type
_entity.pdbx_description
1 polymer ?
#
loop_
_entity_poly.entity_id
_entity_poly.type
_entity_poly.pdbx_seq_one_letter_code
_entity_poly.pdbx_strand_id
1 'polypeptide(L)'
;MATFYSEQVTKLDSVPAEPINVDELHGKVRIARFDYTQVAEGAADSVIQLCKIPAGRIRILGKESAVYHNLTTGTVDLDIGWAAHTDFAGDAVAADEDGLDDNIDCETAGVIRVGTVAAVLAECQSKVLESQAGVTITATVKTAVIAADDTLKGYIAYVLD
;
A
#
# COMPACT_ATOMS: atom_id res chain seq x y z
N MET A 1 -40.58 -6.52 -8.72
CA MET A 1 -39.11 -6.59 -8.72
C MET A 1 -38.64 -5.85 -7.46
N ALA A 2 -37.79 -6.45 -6.63
CA ALA A 2 -37.27 -5.76 -5.45
C ALA A 2 -35.98 -5.00 -5.84
N THR A 3 -35.83 -3.77 -5.36
CA THR A 3 -34.64 -2.96 -5.56
C THR A 3 -33.86 -2.93 -4.24
N PHE A 4 -32.56 -3.21 -4.30
CA PHE A 4 -31.66 -3.18 -3.15
C PHE A 4 -30.68 -2.02 -3.34
N TYR A 5 -30.36 -1.33 -2.26
CA TYR A 5 -29.51 -0.15 -2.25
C TYR A 5 -28.22 -0.44 -1.47
N SER A 6 -27.11 0.13 -1.92
CA SER A 6 -25.89 0.17 -1.12
C SER A 6 -26.05 1.14 0.06
N GLU A 7 -25.20 1.02 1.07
CA GLU A 7 -25.19 1.93 2.21
C GLU A 7 -25.02 3.39 1.77
N GLN A 8 -24.16 3.64 0.80
CA GLN A 8 -23.93 4.97 0.26
C GLN A 8 -25.20 5.58 -0.37
N VAL A 9 -25.90 4.82 -1.20
CA VAL A 9 -27.15 5.28 -1.82
C VAL A 9 -28.20 5.52 -0.75
N THR A 10 -28.29 4.66 0.25
CA THR A 10 -29.25 4.83 1.36
C THR A 10 -28.97 6.12 2.13
N LYS A 11 -27.72 6.46 2.42
CA LYS A 11 -27.33 7.69 3.09
C LYS A 11 -27.62 8.93 2.26
N LEU A 12 -27.33 8.89 0.95
CA LEU A 12 -27.61 10.02 0.05
C LEU A 12 -29.09 10.29 -0.13
N ASP A 13 -29.91 9.26 -0.16
CA ASP A 13 -31.36 9.35 -0.37
C ASP A 13 -32.14 9.56 0.93
N SER A 14 -31.49 9.55 2.08
CA SER A 14 -32.12 9.81 3.38
C SER A 14 -32.59 11.27 3.51
N VAL A 15 -33.65 11.50 4.29
CA VAL A 15 -34.17 12.86 4.54
C VAL A 15 -34.25 13.10 6.06
N PRO A 16 -33.40 13.98 6.63
CA PRO A 16 -32.29 14.71 5.96
C PRO A 16 -31.18 13.79 5.46
N ALA A 17 -30.49 14.18 4.41
CA ALA A 17 -29.38 13.41 3.87
C ALA A 17 -28.28 13.21 4.93
N GLU A 18 -27.81 11.99 5.07
CA GLU A 18 -26.72 11.68 5.99
C GLU A 18 -25.35 12.03 5.38
N PRO A 19 -24.42 12.58 6.17
CA PRO A 19 -23.07 12.84 5.67
C PRO A 19 -22.38 11.57 5.21
N ILE A 20 -21.85 11.59 4.00
CA ILE A 20 -20.94 10.58 3.50
C ILE A 20 -19.52 11.15 3.58
N ASN A 21 -18.57 10.28 3.89
CA ASN A 21 -17.18 10.69 3.97
C ASN A 21 -16.69 11.18 2.61
N VAL A 22 -15.93 12.29 2.59
CA VAL A 22 -15.44 12.94 1.37
C VAL A 22 -14.59 11.99 0.51
N ASP A 23 -13.86 11.09 1.13
CA ASP A 23 -13.04 10.09 0.46
C ASP A 23 -13.86 8.97 -0.22
N GLU A 24 -15.12 8.78 0.16
CA GLU A 24 -16.04 7.85 -0.50
C GLU A 24 -16.69 8.46 -1.76
N LEU A 25 -16.88 9.80 -1.75
CA LEU A 25 -17.51 10.54 -2.85
C LEU A 25 -16.49 11.25 -3.74
N HIS A 26 -15.47 11.83 -3.14
CA HIS A 26 -14.50 12.70 -3.79
C HIS A 26 -13.12 12.44 -3.21
N GLY A 27 -12.13 12.43 -4.05
CA GLY A 27 -10.74 12.33 -3.64
C GLY A 27 -9.82 12.66 -4.81
N LYS A 28 -8.77 13.43 -4.56
CA LYS A 28 -7.71 13.62 -5.54
C LYS A 28 -6.69 12.51 -5.38
N VAL A 29 -6.67 11.57 -6.31
CA VAL A 29 -5.64 10.53 -6.35
C VAL A 29 -4.29 11.17 -6.60
N ARG A 30 -3.34 10.85 -5.75
CA ARG A 30 -1.93 11.23 -5.85
C ARG A 30 -1.08 9.99 -6.04
N ILE A 31 0.12 10.19 -6.55
CA ILE A 31 1.06 9.10 -6.86
C ILE A 31 2.40 9.41 -6.20
N ALA A 32 2.87 8.50 -5.38
CA ALA A 32 4.25 8.46 -4.88
C ALA A 32 5.04 7.47 -5.72
N ARG A 33 5.99 7.96 -6.53
CA ARG A 33 6.84 7.13 -7.38
C ARG A 33 8.09 6.70 -6.64
N PHE A 34 8.61 5.55 -7.02
CA PHE A 34 9.91 5.06 -6.58
C PHE A 34 10.65 4.35 -7.72
N ASP A 35 11.96 4.41 -7.64
CA ASP A 35 12.89 3.70 -8.51
C ASP A 35 14.07 3.29 -7.64
N TYR A 36 14.22 1.99 -7.42
CA TYR A 36 15.26 1.42 -6.59
C TYR A 36 16.07 0.41 -7.38
N THR A 37 17.37 0.48 -7.22
CA THR A 37 18.32 -0.51 -7.75
C THR A 37 19.26 -0.90 -6.62
N GLN A 38 19.40 -2.19 -6.38
CA GLN A 38 20.32 -2.73 -5.38
C GLN A 38 21.76 -2.55 -5.82
N VAL A 39 22.59 -1.97 -4.95
CA VAL A 39 24.00 -1.67 -5.29
C VAL A 39 24.91 -2.87 -5.03
N ALA A 40 24.67 -3.59 -3.94
CA ALA A 40 25.44 -4.76 -3.54
C ALA A 40 24.48 -5.81 -2.97
N GLU A 41 24.90 -7.07 -2.96
CA GLU A 41 24.09 -8.14 -2.40
C GLU A 41 23.63 -7.81 -0.98
N GLY A 42 22.32 -7.89 -0.75
CA GLY A 42 21.66 -7.72 0.54
C GLY A 42 21.32 -9.06 1.18
N ALA A 43 21.03 -9.06 2.47
CA ALA A 43 20.58 -10.27 3.17
C ALA A 43 19.09 -10.54 2.93
N ALA A 44 18.64 -11.76 3.19
CA ALA A 44 17.23 -12.06 3.39
C ALA A 44 16.66 -11.18 4.51
N ASP A 45 15.36 -10.92 4.48
CA ASP A 45 14.65 -10.00 5.37
C ASP A 45 15.15 -8.54 5.31
N SER A 46 15.84 -8.19 4.23
CA SER A 46 16.23 -6.79 3.98
C SER A 46 15.01 -5.93 3.69
N VAL A 47 14.90 -4.80 4.39
CA VAL A 47 13.81 -3.84 4.22
C VAL A 47 14.26 -2.70 3.30
N ILE A 48 13.52 -2.49 2.24
CA ILE A 48 13.73 -1.43 1.26
C ILE A 48 12.68 -0.35 1.48
N GLN A 49 13.09 0.89 1.72
CA GLN A 49 12.17 2.02 1.78
C GLN A 49 11.84 2.49 0.37
N LEU A 50 10.62 2.24 -0.09
CA LEU A 50 10.19 2.56 -1.46
C LEU A 50 9.90 4.04 -1.64
N CYS A 51 8.96 4.57 -0.86
CA CYS A 51 8.57 5.97 -0.93
C CYS A 51 8.01 6.45 0.42
N LYS A 52 7.98 7.76 0.60
CA LYS A 52 7.35 8.38 1.77
C LYS A 52 6.11 9.17 1.33
N ILE A 53 4.98 8.85 1.92
CA ILE A 53 3.71 9.54 1.75
C ILE A 53 3.63 10.66 2.80
N PRO A 54 3.20 11.89 2.44
CA PRO A 54 3.13 13.01 3.36
C PRO A 54 2.24 12.76 4.57
N ALA A 55 2.40 13.60 5.61
CA ALA A 55 1.55 13.60 6.79
C ALA A 55 0.08 13.83 6.40
N GLY A 56 -0.83 13.20 7.12
CA GLY A 56 -2.26 13.29 6.89
C GLY A 56 -2.98 12.00 7.24
N ARG A 57 -4.28 11.99 7.01
CA ARG A 57 -5.04 10.76 6.88
C ARG A 57 -4.88 10.27 5.46
N ILE A 58 -4.24 9.13 5.31
CA ILE A 58 -3.78 8.57 4.05
C ILE A 58 -4.63 7.35 3.74
N ARG A 59 -5.29 7.35 2.60
CA ARG A 59 -5.92 6.14 2.06
C ARG A 59 -5.07 5.62 0.90
N ILE A 60 -4.41 4.51 1.10
CA ILE A 60 -3.65 3.82 0.06
C ILE A 60 -4.63 3.05 -0.82
N LEU A 61 -4.52 3.25 -2.13
CA LEU A 61 -5.33 2.58 -3.15
C LEU A 61 -4.52 1.40 -3.71
N GLY A 62 -4.67 0.24 -3.12
CA GLY A 62 -3.86 -0.93 -3.46
C GLY A 62 -3.98 -1.32 -4.93
N LYS A 63 -5.20 -1.50 -5.43
CA LYS A 63 -5.46 -1.90 -6.81
C LYS A 63 -4.90 -0.91 -7.85
N GLU A 64 -4.86 0.37 -7.50
CA GLU A 64 -4.32 1.43 -8.37
C GLU A 64 -2.81 1.58 -8.23
N SER A 65 -2.20 0.90 -7.26
CA SER A 65 -0.75 0.86 -7.04
C SER A 65 -0.11 -0.27 -7.81
N ALA A 66 1.10 -0.06 -8.32
CA ALA A 66 1.82 -1.08 -9.06
C ALA A 66 3.31 -1.08 -8.73
N VAL A 67 3.86 -2.27 -8.63
CA VAL A 67 5.29 -2.51 -8.44
C VAL A 67 5.78 -3.40 -9.57
N TYR A 68 6.75 -2.92 -10.34
CA TYR A 68 7.57 -3.73 -11.21
C TYR A 68 8.75 -4.24 -10.42
N HIS A 69 8.98 -5.52 -10.47
CA HIS A 69 10.15 -6.19 -9.91
C HIS A 69 10.94 -6.91 -10.98
N ASN A 70 12.25 -6.89 -10.83
CA ASN A 70 13.18 -7.69 -11.57
C ASN A 70 14.26 -8.15 -10.58
N LEU A 71 13.90 -9.19 -9.84
CA LEU A 71 14.75 -9.83 -8.85
C LEU A 71 15.34 -11.09 -9.49
N THR A 72 16.66 -11.20 -9.49
CA THR A 72 17.36 -12.23 -10.29
C THR A 72 17.66 -13.49 -9.49
N THR A 73 17.48 -13.45 -8.17
CA THR A 73 17.63 -14.61 -7.31
C THR A 73 16.34 -15.43 -7.33
N GLY A 74 16.37 -16.64 -7.87
CA GLY A 74 15.21 -17.54 -7.86
C GLY A 74 14.72 -17.80 -6.43
N THR A 75 13.41 -17.94 -6.24
CA THR A 75 12.73 -18.12 -4.94
C THR A 75 12.65 -16.87 -4.05
N VAL A 76 12.74 -15.67 -4.60
CA VAL A 76 12.50 -14.44 -3.85
C VAL A 76 11.02 -14.15 -3.76
N ASP A 77 10.54 -14.01 -2.53
CA ASP A 77 9.22 -13.46 -2.22
C ASP A 77 9.36 -12.01 -1.73
N LEU A 78 8.34 -11.21 -1.94
CA LEU A 78 8.32 -9.81 -1.57
C LEU A 78 7.06 -9.50 -0.78
N ASP A 79 7.23 -8.91 0.40
CA ASP A 79 6.15 -8.34 1.19
C ASP A 79 6.12 -6.83 1.01
N ILE A 80 4.94 -6.24 0.97
CA ILE A 80 4.77 -4.79 0.88
C ILE A 80 3.92 -4.30 2.04
N GLY A 81 4.45 -3.31 2.75
CA GLY A 81 3.78 -2.75 3.91
C GLY A 81 4.28 -1.34 4.27
N TRP A 82 4.35 -1.05 5.55
CA TRP A 82 4.76 0.27 6.04
C TRP A 82 5.67 0.19 7.25
N ALA A 83 6.53 1.20 7.39
CA ALA A 83 7.37 1.38 8.57
C ALA A 83 6.57 1.91 9.76
N ALA A 84 7.09 1.70 10.97
CA ALA A 84 6.54 2.28 12.18
C ALA A 84 6.41 3.80 12.07
N HIS A 85 5.32 4.34 12.58
CA HIS A 85 5.04 5.77 12.55
C HIS A 85 4.21 6.19 13.79
N THR A 86 3.85 7.45 13.88
CA THR A 86 3.00 7.98 14.94
C THR A 86 1.72 8.49 14.32
N ASP A 87 0.58 8.09 14.87
CA ASP A 87 -0.73 8.55 14.43
C ASP A 87 -1.07 9.98 14.92
N PHE A 88 -2.30 10.44 14.68
CA PHE A 88 -2.74 11.77 15.13
C PHE A 88 -2.97 11.87 16.62
N ALA A 89 -3.25 10.79 17.32
CA ALA A 89 -3.41 10.77 18.76
C ALA A 89 -2.05 10.84 19.49
N GLY A 90 -0.96 10.61 18.75
CA GLY A 90 0.40 10.52 19.30
C GLY A 90 0.79 9.10 19.67
N ASP A 91 -0.05 8.14 19.32
CA ASP A 91 0.21 6.72 19.59
C ASP A 91 1.15 6.13 18.55
N ALA A 92 2.01 5.21 19.00
CA ALA A 92 2.91 4.50 18.12
C ALA A 92 2.17 3.41 17.33
N VAL A 93 2.20 3.51 16.01
CA VAL A 93 1.76 2.47 15.08
C VAL A 93 2.96 1.62 14.70
N ALA A 94 2.88 0.33 14.96
CA ALA A 94 3.96 -0.60 14.64
C ALA A 94 4.18 -0.69 13.11
N ALA A 95 5.39 -1.06 12.72
CA ALA A 95 5.64 -1.47 11.35
C ALA A 95 4.85 -2.74 11.03
N ASP A 96 4.40 -2.85 9.80
CA ASP A 96 3.67 -3.99 9.28
C ASP A 96 4.24 -4.26 7.88
N GLU A 97 5.04 -5.30 7.77
CA GLU A 97 5.82 -5.56 6.56
C GLU A 97 4.99 -6.13 5.41
N ASP A 98 3.90 -6.80 5.74
CA ASP A 98 2.97 -7.49 4.84
C ASP A 98 1.58 -6.85 4.80
N GLY A 99 1.42 -5.70 5.44
CA GLY A 99 0.12 -5.06 5.64
C GLY A 99 -0.60 -4.59 4.37
N LEU A 100 0.09 -4.50 3.24
CA LEU A 100 -0.49 -4.20 1.92
C LEU A 100 -0.47 -5.42 1.01
N ASP A 101 0.61 -6.18 1.00
CA ASP A 101 0.73 -7.40 0.19
C ASP A 101 1.71 -8.37 0.83
N ASP A 102 1.43 -9.66 0.73
CA ASP A 102 2.12 -10.74 1.41
C ASP A 102 2.54 -11.82 0.41
N ASN A 103 3.76 -12.32 0.54
CA ASN A 103 4.30 -13.44 -0.24
C ASN A 103 4.15 -13.30 -1.77
N ILE A 104 4.51 -12.14 -2.30
CA ILE A 104 4.51 -11.92 -3.73
C ILE A 104 5.64 -12.73 -4.38
N ASP A 105 5.29 -13.69 -5.22
CA ASP A 105 6.24 -14.46 -6.01
C ASP A 105 6.97 -13.55 -7.01
N CYS A 106 8.28 -13.43 -6.84
CA CYS A 106 9.16 -12.62 -7.67
C CYS A 106 10.16 -13.43 -8.52
N GLU A 107 9.98 -14.75 -8.66
CA GLU A 107 10.85 -15.62 -9.44
C GLU A 107 10.99 -15.20 -10.92
N THR A 108 9.96 -14.57 -11.45
CA THR A 108 9.96 -14.05 -12.83
C THR A 108 9.68 -12.57 -12.81
N ALA A 109 10.55 -11.77 -13.44
CA ALA A 109 10.35 -10.32 -13.55
C ALA A 109 8.94 -9.97 -14.05
N GLY A 110 8.29 -9.05 -13.37
CA GLY A 110 6.89 -8.76 -13.66
C GLY A 110 6.35 -7.48 -13.02
N VAL A 111 5.08 -7.26 -13.21
CA VAL A 111 4.32 -6.17 -12.59
C VAL A 111 3.23 -6.76 -11.73
N ILE A 112 3.18 -6.35 -10.50
CA ILE A 112 2.14 -6.71 -9.54
C ILE A 112 1.25 -5.50 -9.20
N ARG A 113 0.01 -5.78 -8.81
CA ARG A 113 -0.90 -4.83 -8.18
C ARG A 113 -0.89 -5.08 -6.69
N VAL A 114 -0.68 -4.01 -5.94
CA VAL A 114 -0.59 -4.05 -4.48
C VAL A 114 -1.98 -4.16 -3.85
N GLY A 115 -2.07 -4.70 -2.65
CA GLY A 115 -3.31 -4.71 -1.88
C GLY A 115 -4.15 -5.97 -2.06
N THR A 116 -3.51 -7.12 -2.15
CA THR A 116 -4.18 -8.43 -2.30
C THR A 116 -4.46 -9.12 -0.97
N VAL A 117 -3.88 -8.67 0.13
CA VAL A 117 -4.14 -9.26 1.45
C VAL A 117 -5.60 -9.11 1.88
N ALA A 118 -6.12 -10.09 2.60
CA ALA A 118 -7.53 -10.17 2.98
C ALA A 118 -8.03 -8.92 3.73
N ALA A 119 -7.20 -8.31 4.57
CA ALA A 119 -7.56 -7.10 5.31
C ALA A 119 -7.78 -5.91 4.36
N VAL A 120 -6.92 -5.73 3.36
CA VAL A 120 -7.05 -4.66 2.35
C VAL A 120 -8.22 -4.93 1.41
N LEU A 121 -8.45 -6.18 1.02
CA LEU A 121 -9.60 -6.57 0.21
C LEU A 121 -10.92 -6.30 0.94
N ALA A 122 -10.99 -6.55 2.25
CA ALA A 122 -12.16 -6.27 3.07
C ALA A 122 -12.47 -4.75 3.17
N GLU A 123 -11.44 -3.90 3.07
CA GLU A 123 -11.54 -2.44 3.00
C GLU A 123 -11.68 -1.92 1.54
N CYS A 124 -12.29 -2.69 0.66
CA CYS A 124 -12.49 -2.35 -0.77
C CYS A 124 -11.17 -2.05 -1.50
N GLN A 125 -10.14 -2.83 -1.21
CA GLN A 125 -8.78 -2.68 -1.76
C GLN A 125 -8.11 -1.34 -1.43
N SER A 126 -8.45 -0.80 -0.27
CA SER A 126 -7.80 0.39 0.27
C SER A 126 -7.32 0.13 1.70
N LYS A 127 -6.33 0.88 2.14
CA LYS A 127 -5.85 0.89 3.53
C LYS A 127 -5.74 2.30 4.04
N VAL A 128 -6.39 2.57 5.16
CA VAL A 128 -6.32 3.88 5.80
C VAL A 128 -5.22 3.87 6.86
N LEU A 129 -4.32 4.84 6.76
CA LEU A 129 -3.26 5.10 7.73
C LEU A 129 -3.32 6.56 8.14
N GLU A 130 -3.06 6.84 9.41
CA GLU A 130 -2.98 8.21 9.93
C GLU A 130 -1.57 8.47 10.42
N SER A 131 -0.99 9.62 10.06
CA SER A 131 0.37 9.95 10.49
C SER A 131 0.61 11.45 10.60
N GLN A 132 1.23 11.84 11.71
CA GLN A 132 1.67 13.22 11.93
C GLN A 132 2.88 13.61 11.07
N ALA A 133 3.74 12.67 10.70
CA ALA A 133 5.00 12.93 10.00
C ALA A 133 5.09 12.27 8.60
N GLY A 134 4.01 11.60 8.18
CA GLY A 134 3.95 10.80 6.97
C GLY A 134 4.33 9.33 7.22
N VAL A 135 4.01 8.49 6.24
CA VAL A 135 4.22 7.04 6.29
C VAL A 135 5.23 6.63 5.23
N THR A 136 6.22 5.86 5.61
CA THR A 136 7.16 5.25 4.68
C THR A 136 6.61 3.89 4.26
N ILE A 137 6.41 3.69 2.96
CA ILE A 137 6.05 2.40 2.39
C ILE A 137 7.33 1.60 2.18
N THR A 138 7.29 0.34 2.58
CA THR A 138 8.44 -0.57 2.56
C THR A 138 8.16 -1.79 1.71
N ALA A 139 9.22 -2.37 1.19
CA ALA A 139 9.23 -3.71 0.63
C ALA A 139 10.23 -4.54 1.43
N THR A 140 9.82 -5.71 1.90
CA THR A 140 10.68 -6.65 2.62
C THR A 140 10.95 -7.85 1.72
N VAL A 141 12.23 -8.12 1.48
CA VAL A 141 12.65 -9.25 0.67
C VAL A 141 12.68 -10.50 1.53
N LYS A 142 11.92 -11.51 1.17
CA LYS A 142 11.80 -12.77 1.91
C LYS A 142 12.49 -13.91 1.16
N THR A 143 12.72 -14.98 1.89
CA THR A 143 13.15 -16.31 1.40
C THR A 143 14.59 -16.34 0.88
N ALA A 144 15.04 -15.33 0.11
CA ALA A 144 16.37 -15.28 -0.47
C ALA A 144 17.02 -13.89 -0.32
N VAL A 145 18.26 -13.77 -0.76
CA VAL A 145 18.99 -12.50 -0.79
C VAL A 145 18.55 -11.68 -2.01
N ILE A 146 18.62 -10.35 -1.89
CA ILE A 146 18.50 -9.46 -3.05
C ILE A 146 19.88 -9.29 -3.70
N ALA A 147 19.98 -9.59 -4.98
CA ALA A 147 21.26 -9.51 -5.69
C ALA A 147 21.61 -8.06 -6.10
N ALA A 148 22.88 -7.82 -6.37
CA ALA A 148 23.28 -6.56 -7.00
C ALA A 148 22.56 -6.40 -8.36
N ASP A 149 22.22 -5.16 -8.71
CA ASP A 149 21.48 -4.76 -9.91
C ASP A 149 19.98 -5.19 -9.95
N ASP A 150 19.48 -5.89 -8.93
CA ASP A 150 18.05 -6.13 -8.78
C ASP A 150 17.28 -4.81 -8.63
N THR A 151 16.11 -4.73 -9.25
CA THR A 151 15.35 -3.47 -9.33
C THR A 151 13.92 -3.61 -8.88
N LEU A 152 13.45 -2.57 -8.16
CA LEU A 152 12.04 -2.34 -7.82
C LEU A 152 11.64 -0.94 -8.31
N LYS A 153 10.64 -0.87 -9.18
CA LYS A 153 10.16 0.40 -9.74
C LYS A 153 8.65 0.45 -9.69
N GLY A 154 8.08 1.62 -9.47
CA GLY A 154 6.65 1.70 -9.46
C GLY A 154 6.08 2.95 -8.82
N TYR A 155 4.87 2.78 -8.33
CA TYR A 155 4.18 3.85 -7.64
C TYR A 155 3.12 3.31 -6.69
N ILE A 156 2.92 4.07 -5.63
CA ILE A 156 1.79 3.91 -4.70
C ILE A 156 0.79 5.03 -4.96
N ALA A 157 -0.43 4.65 -5.29
CA ALA A 157 -1.55 5.56 -5.44
C ALA A 157 -2.23 5.77 -4.08
N TYR A 158 -2.54 7.01 -3.75
CA TYR A 158 -3.16 7.34 -2.47
C TYR A 158 -4.03 8.60 -2.56
N VAL A 159 -4.91 8.76 -1.58
CA VAL A 159 -5.68 9.99 -1.31
C VAL A 159 -5.24 10.52 0.03
N LEU A 160 -5.17 11.84 0.16
CA LEU A 160 -5.04 12.55 1.44
C LEU A 160 -6.37 13.20 1.76
N ASP A 161 -6.88 12.89 2.94
CA ASP A 161 -8.11 13.44 3.52
C ASP A 161 -7.80 14.62 4.44
#